data_32d5a495d3e7398fb14ff7bf014ae89b
#
_entry.id   32d5a495d3e7398fb14ff7bf014ae89b
#
_cell.length_a   1.000
_cell.length_b   1.000
_cell.length_c   1.000
_cell.angle_alpha   90.00
_cell.angle_beta   90.00
_cell.angle_gamma   90.00
#
_symmetry.space_group_name_H-M   'P 1'
#
loop_
_entity.id
_entity.type
_entity.pdbx_description
1 polymer ?
#
loop_
_entity_poly.entity_id
_entity_poly.type
_entity_poly.pdbx_seq_one_letter_code
_entity_poly.pdbx_strand_id
1 'polypeptide(L)'
;TKPQLKVVFDQVGTPTYALDLANAIAVVIAKFNGTQTGIYHYSNEGVCSWFDFTKMIAEYNGTTECDIQPCHSYEFPSSVTRPSYSVLDKTKIKGMFGVNVPYWTDSLRQCISNLKNNRQ
;
A
#
# COMPACT_ATOMS: atom_id res chain seq x y z
N THR A 1 -3.56 13.05 -28.41
CA THR A 1 -2.64 12.06 -27.83
C THR A 1 -2.69 12.13 -26.33
N LYS A 2 -2.85 11.00 -25.69
CA LYS A 2 -2.83 10.90 -24.22
C LYS A 2 -1.41 11.09 -23.69
N PRO A 3 -1.24 11.81 -22.57
CA PRO A 3 0.06 11.78 -21.90
C PRO A 3 0.42 10.35 -21.51
N GLN A 4 1.68 10.01 -21.61
CA GLN A 4 2.16 8.68 -21.26
C GLN A 4 2.97 8.73 -19.97
N LEU A 5 2.71 7.78 -19.08
CA LEU A 5 3.45 7.62 -17.84
C LEU A 5 4.01 6.22 -17.77
N LYS A 6 5.30 6.09 -17.55
CA LYS A 6 5.97 4.81 -17.35
C LYS A 6 6.21 4.57 -15.87
N VAL A 7 5.79 3.41 -15.39
CA VAL A 7 5.89 3.07 -13.97
C VAL A 7 6.53 1.70 -13.81
N VAL A 8 7.43 1.60 -12.85
CA VAL A 8 8.21 0.38 -12.61
C VAL A 8 7.28 -0.78 -12.21
N PHE A 9 7.43 -1.93 -12.85
CA PHE A 9 6.63 -3.12 -12.57
C PHE A 9 7.43 -4.22 -11.86
N ASP A 10 8.75 -4.13 -11.80
CA ASP A 10 9.63 -5.18 -11.25
C ASP A 10 10.07 -4.90 -9.81
N GLN A 11 9.39 -4.00 -9.15
CA GLN A 11 9.50 -3.78 -7.71
C GLN A 11 8.12 -4.00 -7.10
N VAL A 12 8.01 -5.02 -6.24
CA VAL A 12 6.74 -5.46 -5.67
C VAL A 12 6.77 -5.28 -4.17
N GLY A 13 5.72 -4.72 -3.63
CA GLY A 13 5.56 -4.49 -2.21
C GLY A 13 4.08 -4.34 -1.87
N THR A 14 3.80 -3.73 -0.74
CA THR A 14 2.42 -3.49 -0.32
C THR A 14 2.23 -2.02 0.04
N PRO A 15 1.32 -1.31 -0.63
CA PRO A 15 0.95 0.03 -0.19
C PRO A 15 0.24 -0.05 1.16
N THR A 16 0.44 0.93 2.01
CA THR A 16 -0.17 0.97 3.34
C THR A 16 -0.99 2.23 3.49
N TYR A 17 -2.28 2.07 3.80
CA TYR A 17 -3.15 3.19 4.08
C TYR A 17 -2.95 3.64 5.53
N ALA A 18 -2.59 4.90 5.71
CA ALA A 18 -2.26 5.43 7.04
C ALA A 18 -3.41 5.30 8.04
N LEU A 19 -4.65 5.42 7.58
CA LEU A 19 -5.81 5.24 8.46
C LEU A 19 -5.91 3.81 9.00
N ASP A 20 -5.63 2.82 8.15
CA ASP A 20 -5.62 1.41 8.57
C ASP A 20 -4.52 1.16 9.61
N LEU A 21 -3.35 1.77 9.41
CA LEU A 21 -2.27 1.69 10.40
C LEU A 21 -2.68 2.33 11.71
N ALA A 22 -3.33 3.49 11.66
CA ALA A 22 -3.81 4.18 12.86
C ALA A 22 -4.82 3.32 13.61
N ASN A 23 -5.74 2.68 12.91
CA ASN A 23 -6.72 1.79 13.51
C ASN A 23 -6.04 0.56 14.15
N ALA A 24 -5.02 0.01 13.50
CA ALA A 24 -4.24 -1.11 14.04
C ALA A 24 -3.53 -0.68 15.34
N ILE A 25 -2.94 0.50 15.37
CA ILE A 25 -2.29 1.04 16.56
C ILE A 25 -3.31 1.17 17.70
N ALA A 26 -4.51 1.66 17.42
CA ALA A 26 -5.57 1.79 18.40
C ALA A 26 -5.95 0.44 19.02
N VAL A 27 -6.03 -0.61 18.18
CA VAL A 27 -6.30 -1.98 18.66
C VAL A 27 -5.17 -2.47 19.56
N VAL A 28 -3.91 -2.23 19.16
CA VAL A 28 -2.75 -2.62 19.96
C VAL A 28 -2.78 -1.93 21.32
N ILE A 29 -3.03 -0.63 21.36
CA ILE A 29 -3.12 0.14 22.61
C ILE A 29 -4.21 -0.43 23.52
N ALA A 30 -5.37 -0.73 22.95
CA ALA A 30 -6.51 -1.23 23.73
C ALA A 30 -6.27 -2.62 24.31
N LYS A 31 -5.47 -3.46 23.64
CA LYS A 31 -5.24 -4.84 24.05
C LYS A 31 -3.88 -5.09 24.73
N PHE A 32 -3.01 -4.09 24.75
CA PHE A 32 -1.68 -4.26 25.34
C PHE A 32 -1.79 -4.41 26.86
N ASN A 33 -1.19 -5.49 27.38
CA ASN A 33 -1.22 -5.81 28.81
C ASN A 33 0.17 -5.83 29.45
N GLY A 34 1.19 -5.34 28.74
CA GLY A 34 2.57 -5.29 29.23
C GLY A 34 3.42 -6.51 28.91
N THR A 35 2.83 -7.57 28.38
CA THR A 35 3.59 -8.81 28.05
C THR A 35 3.91 -8.92 26.57
N GLN A 36 3.19 -8.22 25.68
CA GLN A 36 3.34 -8.35 24.23
C GLN A 36 4.39 -7.38 23.70
N THR A 37 5.58 -7.37 24.32
CA THR A 37 6.67 -6.50 23.87
C THR A 37 7.38 -7.10 22.65
N GLY A 38 8.13 -6.25 21.93
CA GLY A 38 8.92 -6.66 20.78
C GLY A 38 8.62 -5.86 19.54
N ILE A 39 9.11 -6.38 18.42
CA ILE A 39 8.94 -5.73 17.11
C ILE A 39 7.77 -6.40 16.39
N TYR A 40 6.90 -5.55 15.84
CA TYR A 40 5.76 -5.96 15.04
C TYR A 40 5.80 -5.25 13.70
N HIS A 41 5.32 -5.93 12.66
CA HIS A 41 5.25 -5.35 11.31
C HIS A 41 3.79 -5.16 10.92
N TYR A 42 3.53 -4.08 10.20
CA TYR A 42 2.21 -3.80 9.65
C TYR A 42 2.30 -3.21 8.26
N SER A 43 1.47 -3.72 7.37
CA SER A 43 1.14 -3.14 6.07
C SER A 43 -0.24 -3.67 5.70
N ASN A 44 -0.85 -3.12 4.66
CA ASN A 44 -2.08 -3.72 4.15
C ASN A 44 -1.80 -5.11 3.59
N GLU A 45 -2.85 -5.88 3.33
CA GLU A 45 -2.72 -7.24 2.80
C GLU A 45 -2.54 -7.22 1.29
N GLY A 46 -1.87 -8.26 0.76
CA GLY A 46 -1.64 -8.40 -0.67
C GLY A 46 -0.36 -7.73 -1.12
N VAL A 47 -0.05 -7.88 -2.39
CA VAL A 47 1.15 -7.30 -3.01
C VAL A 47 0.81 -6.71 -4.36
N CYS A 48 1.57 -5.70 -4.76
CA CYS A 48 1.47 -5.14 -6.10
C CYS A 48 2.77 -4.45 -6.48
N SER A 49 2.98 -4.26 -7.78
CA SER A 49 4.06 -3.42 -8.27
C SER A 49 3.62 -1.95 -8.22
N TRP A 50 4.57 -1.04 -8.40
CA TRP A 50 4.24 0.37 -8.56
C TRP A 50 3.32 0.59 -9.76
N PHE A 51 3.53 -0.18 -10.84
CA PHE A 51 2.67 -0.14 -12.02
C PHE A 51 1.24 -0.52 -11.68
N ASP A 52 1.05 -1.65 -10.98
CA ASP A 52 -0.28 -2.11 -10.57
C ASP A 52 -0.98 -1.07 -9.69
N PHE A 53 -0.23 -0.50 -8.75
CA PHE A 53 -0.75 0.50 -7.84
C PHE A 53 -1.23 1.74 -8.61
N THR A 54 -0.43 2.21 -9.56
CA THR A 54 -0.78 3.38 -10.38
C THR A 54 -2.01 3.11 -11.24
N LYS A 55 -2.13 1.91 -11.82
CA LYS A 55 -3.30 1.53 -12.61
C LYS A 55 -4.57 1.59 -11.78
N MET A 56 -4.51 1.09 -10.55
CA MET A 56 -5.69 1.07 -9.68
C MET A 56 -6.04 2.47 -9.19
N ILE A 57 -5.06 3.32 -8.94
CA ILE A 57 -5.34 4.74 -8.61
C ILE A 57 -6.11 5.39 -9.74
N ALA A 58 -5.65 5.20 -10.98
CA ALA A 58 -6.30 5.78 -12.15
C ALA A 58 -7.73 5.26 -12.30
N GLU A 59 -7.93 3.95 -12.11
CA GLU A 59 -9.26 3.34 -12.23
C GLU A 59 -10.23 3.89 -11.18
N TYR A 60 -9.82 3.90 -9.91
CA TYR A 60 -10.70 4.36 -8.83
C TYR A 60 -10.95 5.86 -8.88
N ASN A 61 -10.03 6.62 -9.44
CA ASN A 61 -10.18 8.07 -9.57
C ASN A 61 -10.93 8.47 -10.85
N GLY A 62 -11.21 7.50 -11.73
CA GLY A 62 -11.88 7.78 -13.01
C GLY A 62 -10.97 8.48 -14.02
N THR A 63 -9.66 8.41 -13.85
CA THR A 63 -8.69 9.04 -14.75
C THR A 63 -8.49 8.14 -15.96
N THR A 64 -8.90 8.60 -17.14
CA THR A 64 -8.76 7.85 -18.39
C THR A 64 -7.84 8.53 -19.40
N GLU A 65 -7.29 9.68 -19.05
CA GLU A 65 -6.55 10.54 -19.96
C GLU A 65 -5.06 10.21 -20.04
N CYS A 66 -4.55 9.37 -19.12
CA CYS A 66 -3.15 9.02 -19.08
C CYS A 66 -2.95 7.58 -19.53
N ASP A 67 -2.00 7.37 -20.44
CA ASP A 67 -1.58 6.05 -20.89
C ASP A 67 -0.49 5.55 -19.93
N ILE A 68 -0.84 4.64 -19.04
CA ILE A 68 0.07 4.11 -18.01
C ILE A 68 0.68 2.81 -18.53
N GLN A 69 2.00 2.81 -18.71
CA GLN A 69 2.75 1.68 -19.25
C GLN A 69 3.75 1.15 -18.23
N PRO A 70 4.01 -0.17 -18.22
CA PRO A 70 5.04 -0.73 -17.34
C PRO A 70 6.44 -0.45 -17.85
N CYS A 71 7.41 -0.40 -16.95
CA CYS A 71 8.81 -0.32 -17.33
C CYS A 71 9.67 -1.06 -16.30
N HIS A 72 10.91 -1.35 -16.69
CA HIS A 72 11.87 -2.01 -15.80
C HIS A 72 12.60 -0.98 -14.93
N SER A 73 13.10 -1.44 -13.78
CA SER A 73 13.87 -0.58 -12.88
C SER A 73 15.09 0.02 -13.56
N TYR A 74 15.74 -0.72 -14.47
CA TYR A 74 16.96 -0.22 -15.15
C TYR A 74 16.66 0.95 -16.10
N GLU A 75 15.40 1.19 -16.44
CA GLU A 75 14.99 2.33 -17.27
C GLU A 75 14.91 3.63 -16.48
N PHE A 76 14.96 3.52 -15.13
CA PHE A 76 15.00 4.66 -14.24
C PHE A 76 16.22 4.55 -13.34
N PRO A 77 17.39 5.01 -13.79
CA PRO A 77 18.60 4.93 -12.99
C PRO A 77 18.43 5.62 -11.64
N SER A 78 18.88 4.95 -10.59
CA SER A 78 18.84 5.45 -9.23
C SER A 78 20.17 5.14 -8.56
N SER A 79 20.58 6.00 -7.64
CA SER A 79 21.78 5.76 -6.83
C SER A 79 21.59 4.60 -5.84
N VAL A 80 20.37 4.15 -5.66
CA VAL A 80 20.03 3.07 -4.72
C VAL A 80 19.37 1.93 -5.47
N THR A 81 19.83 0.70 -5.22
CA THR A 81 19.16 -0.50 -5.74
C THR A 81 18.07 -0.92 -4.77
N ARG A 82 16.83 -0.92 -5.24
CA ARG A 82 15.69 -1.34 -4.43
C ARG A 82 15.41 -2.82 -4.65
N PRO A 83 14.96 -3.53 -3.60
CA PRO A 83 14.63 -4.95 -3.76
C PRO A 83 13.46 -5.13 -4.73
N SER A 84 13.49 -6.25 -5.46
CA SER A 84 12.40 -6.58 -6.38
C SER A 84 11.15 -7.08 -5.66
N TYR A 85 11.30 -7.58 -4.45
CA TYR A 85 10.19 -8.07 -3.62
C TYR A 85 10.42 -7.63 -2.19
N SER A 86 9.52 -6.80 -1.66
CA SER A 86 9.64 -6.27 -0.31
C SER A 86 8.26 -6.34 0.35
N VAL A 87 8.04 -7.39 1.14
CA VAL A 87 6.74 -7.67 1.76
C VAL A 87 6.95 -8.00 3.24
N LEU A 88 6.14 -7.40 4.09
CA LEU A 88 6.20 -7.65 5.52
C LEU A 88 5.29 -8.82 5.90
N ASP A 89 5.78 -9.64 6.82
CA ASP A 89 4.98 -10.70 7.42
C ASP A 89 4.22 -10.14 8.62
N LYS A 90 2.91 -10.21 8.59
CA LYS A 90 2.03 -9.63 9.60
C LYS A 90 1.44 -10.67 10.56
N THR A 91 1.95 -11.90 10.49
CA THR A 91 1.42 -13.00 11.31
C THR A 91 1.47 -12.67 12.80
N LYS A 92 2.55 -12.04 13.26
CA LYS A 92 2.75 -11.75 14.68
C LYS A 92 1.69 -10.76 15.20
N ILE A 93 1.47 -9.65 14.48
CA ILE A 93 0.51 -8.64 14.93
C ILE A 93 -0.93 -9.17 14.85
N LYS A 94 -1.23 -10.00 13.84
CA LYS A 94 -2.54 -10.65 13.73
C LYS A 94 -2.80 -11.60 14.88
N GLY A 95 -1.82 -12.44 15.22
CA GLY A 95 -1.95 -13.45 16.27
C GLY A 95 -1.98 -12.86 17.67
N MET A 96 -1.13 -11.89 17.95
CA MET A 96 -1.01 -11.33 19.29
C MET A 96 -2.13 -10.34 19.64
N PHE A 97 -2.60 -9.57 18.68
CA PHE A 97 -3.58 -8.51 18.94
C PHE A 97 -4.90 -8.68 18.18
N GLY A 98 -5.01 -9.69 17.32
CA GLY A 98 -6.22 -9.89 16.54
C GLY A 98 -6.51 -8.76 15.55
N VAL A 99 -5.48 -8.09 15.08
CA VAL A 99 -5.63 -6.96 14.15
C VAL A 99 -6.18 -7.48 12.82
N ASN A 100 -7.23 -6.82 12.34
CA ASN A 100 -7.78 -7.07 11.01
C ASN A 100 -7.01 -6.22 9.99
N VAL A 101 -6.49 -6.87 8.94
CA VAL A 101 -5.65 -6.21 7.94
C VAL A 101 -6.42 -6.17 6.61
N PRO A 102 -6.91 -4.99 6.19
CA PRO A 102 -7.64 -4.90 4.92
C PRO A 102 -6.72 -5.13 3.71
N TYR A 103 -7.31 -5.66 2.64
CA TYR A 103 -6.62 -5.83 1.38
C TYR A 103 -6.33 -4.47 0.76
N TRP A 104 -5.18 -4.33 0.09
CA TRP A 104 -4.69 -3.02 -0.36
C TRP A 104 -5.63 -2.31 -1.34
N THR A 105 -6.33 -3.05 -2.23
CA THR A 105 -7.25 -2.41 -3.18
C THR A 105 -8.47 -1.82 -2.48
N ASP A 106 -8.99 -2.50 -1.46
CA ASP A 106 -10.14 -2.01 -0.70
C ASP A 106 -9.76 -0.72 0.05
N SER A 107 -8.58 -0.70 0.65
CA SER A 107 -8.08 0.48 1.36
C SER A 107 -7.78 1.62 0.39
N LEU A 108 -7.24 1.32 -0.79
CA LEU A 108 -7.00 2.33 -1.81
C LEU A 108 -8.32 2.97 -2.26
N ARG A 109 -9.34 2.16 -2.49
CA ARG A 109 -10.67 2.67 -2.88
C ARG A 109 -11.22 3.60 -1.80
N GLN A 110 -11.12 3.19 -0.55
CA GLN A 110 -11.57 4.00 0.58
C GLN A 110 -10.77 5.29 0.70
N CYS A 111 -9.46 5.22 0.52
CA CYS A 111 -8.58 6.39 0.57
C CYS A 111 -8.99 7.42 -0.48
N ILE A 112 -9.18 7.00 -1.71
CA ILE A 112 -9.57 7.88 -2.81
C ILE A 112 -10.96 8.49 -2.55
N SER A 113 -11.90 7.68 -2.07
CA SER A 113 -13.23 8.14 -1.70
C SER A 113 -13.17 9.22 -0.62
N ASN A 114 -12.36 9.01 0.41
CA ASN A 114 -12.18 9.96 1.50
C ASN A 114 -11.55 11.28 1.00
N LEU A 115 -10.57 11.18 0.10
CA LEU A 115 -9.94 12.36 -0.48
C LEU A 115 -10.94 13.19 -1.28
N LYS A 116 -11.79 12.55 -2.05
CA LYS A 116 -12.82 13.25 -2.83
C LYS A 116 -13.84 13.93 -1.91
N ASN A 117 -14.24 13.27 -0.84
CA ASN A 117 -15.20 13.84 0.11
C ASN A 117 -14.62 15.05 0.86
N ASN A 118 -13.32 15.04 1.14
CA ASN A 118 -12.66 16.12 1.88
C ASN A 118 -12.32 17.34 1.01
N ARG A 119 -12.53 17.26 -0.28
CA ARG A 119 -12.28 18.38 -1.21
C ARG A 119 -13.47 19.34 -1.36
N GLN A 120 -14.56 19.03 -0.72
CA GLN A 120 -15.77 19.85 -0.80
C GLN A 120 -15.74 21.03 0.15
#